data_3dc062edc9012429dc20f56518f80540
#
_entry.id   3dc062edc9012429dc20f56518f80540
#
_cell.length_a   1.000
_cell.length_b   1.000
_cell.length_c   1.000
_cell.angle_alpha   90.00
_cell.angle_beta   90.00
_cell.angle_gamma   90.00
#
_symmetry.space_group_name_H-M   'P 1'
#
loop_
_entity.id
_entity.type
_entity.pdbx_description
1 polymer ?
#
loop_
_entity_poly.entity_id
_entity_poly.type
_entity_poly.pdbx_seq_one_letter_code
_entity_poly.pdbx_strand_id
1 'polypeptide(L)'
;MYDVIIAGGGLAGLGLSIQLVRAGYRVALFEKESFPYHKVCGEYISLESWNFLEELGLPLSDWNLPIIRTLRMSAPNGRALEQELPLGGFGISRYKLDAALADIARSEGVELYEATRVTDIVFDREVFTVVTSIGCFSARVACGAFGKRSNLDVRWKRAFIRKRSTRLNNYVGVKYHVTANLPADLIALHHFPHGYCGISKIEDNRYCLCYMTTAANLQASGNSIAEMEATILRTNPYLDELFASTARLYPQPVTIAQISFEKKTQVEDHVLLIGDSAGMAPPLSGNGMSMALHGSKIAFGCINDFLNGEIARYQLEQEWIDRWNREFGRRLWMGRLLQRWFGTVSRTNLLLYSLKPFPGLVSFLIRQTHGQPF
;
A
#
# COMPACT_ATOMS: atom_id res chain seq x y z
N MET A 1 -26.92 0.49 16.25
CA MET A 1 -26.47 -0.20 15.00
C MET A 1 -25.88 0.84 14.08
N TYR A 2 -24.74 0.58 13.45
CA TYR A 2 -24.11 1.44 12.44
C TYR A 2 -24.66 1.13 11.05
N ASP A 3 -24.54 2.09 10.13
CA ASP A 3 -24.74 1.78 8.70
C ASP A 3 -23.54 1.03 8.16
N VAL A 4 -22.30 1.50 8.49
CA VAL A 4 -21.07 0.86 8.05
C VAL A 4 -20.07 0.74 9.19
N ILE A 5 -19.45 -0.43 9.29
CA ILE A 5 -18.27 -0.65 10.14
C ILE A 5 -17.07 -0.97 9.26
N ILE A 6 -15.95 -0.31 9.54
CA ILE A 6 -14.68 -0.47 8.81
C ILE A 6 -13.61 -1.01 9.76
N ALA A 7 -13.01 -2.15 9.41
CA ALA A 7 -11.90 -2.76 10.13
C ALA A 7 -10.57 -2.36 9.47
N GLY A 8 -9.84 -1.41 10.06
CA GLY A 8 -8.54 -0.92 9.62
C GLY A 8 -8.53 0.55 9.21
N GLY A 9 -7.73 1.35 9.92
CA GLY A 9 -7.51 2.79 9.73
C GLY A 9 -6.32 3.10 8.81
N GLY A 10 -6.21 2.40 7.67
CA GLY A 10 -5.31 2.78 6.59
C GLY A 10 -5.97 3.75 5.60
N LEU A 11 -5.26 4.13 4.53
CA LEU A 11 -5.75 5.09 3.52
C LEU A 11 -7.12 4.68 2.95
N ALA A 12 -7.34 3.39 2.71
CA ALA A 12 -8.61 2.89 2.19
C ALA A 12 -9.74 3.04 3.21
N GLY A 13 -9.49 2.70 4.48
CA GLY A 13 -10.50 2.79 5.53
C GLY A 13 -10.84 4.24 5.90
N LEU A 14 -9.82 5.08 6.07
CA LEU A 14 -10.00 6.50 6.36
C LEU A 14 -10.69 7.23 5.20
N GLY A 15 -10.20 7.03 3.95
CA GLY A 15 -10.81 7.64 2.78
C GLY A 15 -12.27 7.22 2.56
N LEU A 16 -12.61 5.95 2.84
CA LEU A 16 -14.00 5.47 2.77
C LEU A 16 -14.86 6.07 3.90
N SER A 17 -14.35 6.09 5.14
CA SER A 17 -15.11 6.56 6.30
C SER A 17 -15.51 8.04 6.18
N ILE A 18 -14.60 8.88 5.69
CA ILE A 18 -14.85 10.32 5.45
C ILE A 18 -15.97 10.49 4.43
N GLN A 19 -15.90 9.78 3.30
CA GLN A 19 -16.94 9.89 2.25
C GLN A 19 -18.32 9.44 2.77
N LEU A 20 -18.37 8.34 3.52
CA LEU A 20 -19.62 7.80 4.05
C LEU A 20 -20.26 8.74 5.08
N VAL A 21 -19.48 9.31 5.98
CA VAL A 21 -20.00 10.24 6.99
C VAL A 21 -20.52 11.52 6.35
N ARG A 22 -19.86 12.03 5.30
CA ARG A 22 -20.34 13.17 4.50
C ARG A 22 -21.65 12.90 3.79
N ALA A 23 -21.90 11.64 3.43
CA ALA A 23 -23.18 11.22 2.87
C ALA A 23 -24.27 10.99 3.93
N GLY A 24 -23.98 11.26 5.22
CA GLY A 24 -24.93 11.19 6.32
C GLY A 24 -25.06 9.81 6.98
N TYR A 25 -24.19 8.86 6.68
CA TYR A 25 -24.22 7.54 7.28
C TYR A 25 -23.51 7.50 8.63
N ARG A 26 -24.02 6.67 9.53
CA ARG A 26 -23.38 6.40 10.83
C ARG A 26 -22.25 5.39 10.65
N VAL A 27 -20.99 5.83 10.82
CA VAL A 27 -19.79 5.05 10.53
C VAL A 27 -18.94 4.83 11.78
N ALA A 28 -18.54 3.57 12.04
CA ALA A 28 -17.49 3.24 13.00
C ALA A 28 -16.26 2.71 12.25
N LEU A 29 -15.09 3.20 12.63
CA LEU A 29 -13.81 2.72 12.12
C LEU A 29 -12.94 2.23 13.29
N PHE A 30 -12.43 0.99 13.19
CA PHE A 30 -11.57 0.38 14.19
C PHE A 30 -10.14 0.25 13.69
N GLU A 31 -9.18 0.85 14.41
CA GLU A 31 -7.74 0.70 14.14
C GLU A 31 -7.05 0.13 15.38
N LYS A 32 -6.20 -0.88 15.18
CA LYS A 32 -5.50 -1.57 16.29
C LYS A 32 -4.36 -0.76 16.90
N GLU A 33 -3.84 0.23 16.16
CA GLU A 33 -2.81 1.15 16.60
C GLU A 33 -3.41 2.52 16.91
N SER A 34 -2.65 3.38 17.60
CA SER A 34 -3.03 4.78 17.81
C SER A 34 -2.30 5.69 16.84
N PHE A 35 -2.98 6.66 16.26
CA PHE A 35 -2.37 7.67 15.38
C PHE A 35 -1.62 8.74 16.19
N PRO A 36 -0.50 9.23 15.67
CA PRO A 36 0.21 8.79 14.46
C PRO A 36 1.15 7.60 14.70
N TYR A 37 1.33 6.73 13.72
CA TYR A 37 2.30 5.64 13.80
C TYR A 37 2.93 5.31 12.45
N HIS A 38 4.14 4.72 12.47
CA HIS A 38 4.87 4.38 11.25
C HIS A 38 4.40 3.05 10.65
N LYS A 39 4.27 3.02 9.33
CA LYS A 39 3.95 1.82 8.53
C LYS A 39 5.08 1.53 7.55
N VAL A 40 5.33 0.25 7.24
CA VAL A 40 6.24 -0.14 6.15
C VAL A 40 5.62 0.21 4.81
N CYS A 41 6.16 1.25 4.19
CA CYS A 41 5.71 1.82 2.93
C CYS A 41 6.85 2.61 2.28
N GLY A 42 6.89 2.69 0.96
CA GLY A 42 7.84 3.54 0.22
C GLY A 42 7.51 5.03 0.26
N GLU A 43 6.31 5.40 0.74
CA GLU A 43 5.88 6.78 0.98
C GLU A 43 5.95 7.71 -0.25
N TYR A 44 5.92 7.12 -1.44
CA TYR A 44 5.70 7.78 -2.72
C TYR A 44 4.26 7.53 -3.15
N ILE A 45 3.52 8.58 -3.49
CA ILE A 45 2.13 8.53 -3.98
C ILE A 45 2.09 9.11 -5.39
N SER A 46 1.45 8.42 -6.33
CA SER A 46 1.21 8.94 -7.67
C SER A 46 0.29 10.17 -7.62
N LEU A 47 0.58 11.17 -8.46
CA LEU A 47 -0.25 12.36 -8.61
C LEU A 47 -1.69 12.06 -9.06
N GLU A 48 -2.00 10.81 -9.46
CA GLU A 48 -3.39 10.40 -9.73
C GLU A 48 -4.32 10.57 -8.53
N SER A 49 -3.77 10.57 -7.29
CA SER A 49 -4.54 10.68 -6.04
C SER A 49 -4.61 12.10 -5.47
N TRP A 50 -3.91 13.06 -6.08
CA TRP A 50 -3.76 14.40 -5.50
C TRP A 50 -5.11 15.08 -5.27
N ASN A 51 -5.92 15.20 -6.33
CA ASN A 51 -7.22 15.87 -6.25
C ASN A 51 -8.15 15.18 -5.25
N PHE A 52 -8.19 13.85 -5.25
CA PHE A 52 -9.02 13.11 -4.31
C PHE A 52 -8.60 13.31 -2.85
N LEU A 53 -7.32 13.43 -2.57
CA LEU A 53 -6.84 13.73 -1.21
C LEU A 53 -7.21 15.16 -0.79
N GLU A 54 -7.17 16.14 -1.71
CA GLU A 54 -7.67 17.50 -1.44
C GLU A 54 -9.21 17.50 -1.28
N GLU A 55 -9.95 16.73 -2.07
CA GLU A 55 -11.39 16.52 -1.88
C GLU A 55 -11.71 15.93 -0.50
N LEU A 56 -10.86 15.07 0.04
CA LEU A 56 -10.99 14.55 1.41
C LEU A 56 -10.68 15.61 2.49
N GLY A 57 -10.17 16.78 2.11
CA GLY A 57 -9.90 17.90 3.02
C GLY A 57 -8.45 18.08 3.40
N LEU A 58 -7.50 17.37 2.77
CA LEU A 58 -6.08 17.56 3.05
C LEU A 58 -5.54 18.81 2.35
N PRO A 59 -4.83 19.72 3.04
CA PRO A 59 -4.25 20.92 2.45
C PRO A 59 -2.88 20.59 1.82
N LEU A 60 -2.85 19.71 0.81
CA LEU A 60 -1.60 19.22 0.22
C LEU A 60 -0.76 20.34 -0.37
N SER A 61 -1.40 21.33 -1.00
CA SER A 61 -0.75 22.49 -1.60
C SER A 61 0.00 23.34 -0.56
N ASP A 62 -0.46 23.35 0.71
CA ASP A 62 0.16 24.13 1.80
C ASP A 62 1.34 23.36 2.44
N TRP A 63 1.44 22.07 2.22
CA TRP A 63 2.44 21.23 2.90
C TRP A 63 3.82 21.24 2.26
N ASN A 64 4.00 21.94 1.14
CA ASN A 64 5.27 22.04 0.41
C ASN A 64 5.94 20.66 0.20
N LEU A 65 5.16 19.69 -0.27
CA LEU A 65 5.60 18.32 -0.47
C LEU A 65 6.56 18.21 -1.67
N PRO A 66 7.57 17.32 -1.61
CA PRO A 66 8.45 17.10 -2.76
C PRO A 66 7.68 16.43 -3.90
N ILE A 67 7.71 17.07 -5.07
CA ILE A 67 7.14 16.53 -6.32
C ILE A 67 8.22 15.70 -7.00
N ILE A 68 7.92 14.43 -7.24
CA ILE A 68 8.84 13.44 -7.77
C ILE A 68 8.52 13.22 -9.24
N ARG A 69 9.50 13.48 -10.11
CA ARG A 69 9.36 13.42 -11.58
C ARG A 69 10.31 12.43 -12.23
N THR A 70 11.39 12.06 -11.56
CA THR A 70 12.45 11.22 -12.11
C THR A 70 12.53 9.88 -11.39
N LEU A 71 12.55 8.80 -12.16
CA LEU A 71 12.81 7.44 -11.69
C LEU A 71 14.23 7.04 -12.08
N ARG A 72 15.04 6.61 -11.10
CA ARG A 72 16.30 5.90 -11.34
C ARG A 72 16.15 4.44 -10.95
N MET A 73 16.52 3.53 -11.81
CA MET A 73 16.55 2.09 -11.51
C MET A 73 17.97 1.56 -11.70
N SER A 74 18.49 0.79 -10.75
CA SER A 74 19.76 0.10 -10.92
C SER A 74 19.62 -1.42 -10.78
N ALA A 75 20.37 -2.13 -11.59
CA ALA A 75 20.55 -3.58 -11.52
C ALA A 75 21.61 -3.94 -10.45
N PRO A 76 21.63 -5.19 -9.96
CA PRO A 76 22.63 -5.64 -8.96
C PRO A 76 24.10 -5.45 -9.38
N ASN A 77 24.37 -5.40 -10.71
CA ASN A 77 25.73 -5.14 -11.24
C ASN A 77 26.08 -3.66 -11.37
N GLY A 78 25.26 -2.73 -10.83
CA GLY A 78 25.51 -1.29 -10.90
C GLY A 78 25.08 -0.61 -12.20
N ARG A 79 24.56 -1.33 -13.19
CA ARG A 79 24.01 -0.66 -14.39
C ARG A 79 22.71 0.04 -14.02
N ALA A 80 22.58 1.30 -14.43
CA ALA A 80 21.39 2.10 -14.14
C ALA A 80 20.76 2.67 -15.41
N LEU A 81 19.47 2.94 -15.30
CA LEU A 81 18.69 3.76 -16.22
C LEU A 81 17.96 4.85 -15.44
N GLU A 82 17.74 5.97 -16.09
CA GLU A 82 16.88 7.04 -15.60
C GLU A 82 15.74 7.27 -16.59
N GLN A 83 14.59 7.60 -16.05
CA GLN A 83 13.38 7.81 -16.83
C GLN A 83 12.51 8.87 -16.17
N GLU A 84 12.02 9.80 -16.94
CA GLU A 84 10.97 10.71 -16.48
C GLU A 84 9.67 9.94 -16.26
N LEU A 85 9.02 10.21 -15.13
CA LEU A 85 7.73 9.62 -14.78
C LEU A 85 6.61 10.38 -15.53
N PRO A 86 5.79 9.70 -16.35
CA PRO A 86 4.80 10.37 -17.20
C PRO A 86 3.79 11.24 -16.44
N LEU A 87 3.37 10.81 -15.25
CA LEU A 87 2.48 11.57 -14.36
C LEU A 87 3.24 12.17 -13.19
N GLY A 88 4.24 11.47 -12.68
CA GLY A 88 4.95 11.81 -11.45
C GLY A 88 4.18 11.43 -10.20
N GLY A 89 4.71 11.89 -9.08
CA GLY A 89 4.15 11.65 -7.76
C GLY A 89 4.66 12.66 -6.75
N PHE A 90 4.36 12.41 -5.49
CA PHE A 90 4.84 13.19 -4.38
C PHE A 90 5.22 12.30 -3.21
N GLY A 91 6.08 12.82 -2.35
CA GLY A 91 6.52 12.10 -1.15
C GLY A 91 5.85 12.63 0.10
N ILE A 92 5.27 11.74 0.88
CA ILE A 92 4.69 12.05 2.19
C ILE A 92 4.72 10.81 3.09
N SER A 93 5.11 10.99 4.35
CA SER A 93 5.11 9.89 5.30
C SER A 93 3.69 9.42 5.64
N ARG A 94 3.54 8.10 5.83
CA ARG A 94 2.30 7.53 6.35
C ARG A 94 1.99 8.01 7.77
N TYR A 95 3.02 8.41 8.51
CA TYR A 95 2.90 9.02 9.82
C TYR A 95 2.08 10.31 9.77
N LYS A 96 2.42 11.23 8.85
CA LYS A 96 1.74 12.50 8.66
C LYS A 96 0.38 12.31 7.95
N LEU A 97 0.38 11.57 6.85
CA LEU A 97 -0.81 11.42 6.00
C LEU A 97 -1.96 10.71 6.71
N ASP A 98 -1.67 9.55 7.34
CA ASP A 98 -2.72 8.78 8.02
C ASP A 98 -3.27 9.55 9.23
N ALA A 99 -2.43 10.28 9.99
CA ALA A 99 -2.86 11.09 11.11
C ALA A 99 -3.79 12.23 10.65
N ALA A 100 -3.41 12.97 9.61
CA ALA A 100 -4.24 14.05 9.10
C ALA A 100 -5.61 13.55 8.58
N LEU A 101 -5.64 12.42 7.89
CA LEU A 101 -6.91 11.79 7.49
C LEU A 101 -7.73 11.30 8.70
N ALA A 102 -7.08 10.81 9.76
CA ALA A 102 -7.77 10.41 10.99
C ALA A 102 -8.38 11.61 11.72
N ASP A 103 -7.68 12.74 11.72
CA ASP A 103 -8.19 13.99 12.31
C ASP A 103 -9.40 14.52 11.53
N ILE A 104 -9.35 14.49 10.18
CA ILE A 104 -10.49 14.82 9.33
C ILE A 104 -11.66 13.86 9.62
N ALA A 105 -11.42 12.56 9.66
CA ALA A 105 -12.46 11.57 9.94
C ALA A 105 -13.17 11.84 11.27
N ARG A 106 -12.41 12.18 12.34
CA ARG A 106 -12.97 12.54 13.65
C ARG A 106 -13.79 13.84 13.59
N SER A 107 -13.25 14.87 12.95
CA SER A 107 -13.92 16.18 12.86
C SER A 107 -15.23 16.11 12.07
N GLU A 108 -15.33 15.17 11.14
CA GLU A 108 -16.52 14.94 10.32
C GLU A 108 -17.53 13.99 10.95
N GLY A 109 -17.21 13.42 12.14
CA GLY A 109 -18.13 12.60 12.92
C GLY A 109 -17.98 11.08 12.73
N VAL A 110 -16.88 10.59 12.16
CA VAL A 110 -16.57 9.17 12.18
C VAL A 110 -16.29 8.73 13.62
N GLU A 111 -17.01 7.71 14.13
CA GLU A 111 -16.69 7.09 15.42
C GLU A 111 -15.40 6.25 15.26
N LEU A 112 -14.25 6.91 15.47
CA LEU A 112 -12.91 6.32 15.31
C LEU A 112 -12.42 5.69 16.62
N TYR A 113 -12.32 4.37 16.66
CA TYR A 113 -11.81 3.58 17.77
C TYR A 113 -10.37 3.15 17.52
N GLU A 114 -9.43 3.86 18.15
CA GLU A 114 -8.00 3.55 18.13
C GLU A 114 -7.64 2.49 19.18
N ALA A 115 -6.44 1.92 19.07
CA ALA A 115 -5.96 0.84 19.93
C ALA A 115 -6.97 -0.32 20.05
N THR A 116 -7.86 -0.46 19.05
CA THR A 116 -8.98 -1.40 19.08
C THR A 116 -8.90 -2.40 17.93
N ARG A 117 -8.64 -3.65 18.28
CA ARG A 117 -8.49 -4.73 17.30
C ARG A 117 -9.81 -5.39 16.99
N VAL A 118 -10.15 -5.49 15.70
CA VAL A 118 -11.22 -6.39 15.23
C VAL A 118 -10.68 -7.82 15.20
N THR A 119 -11.36 -8.72 15.87
CA THR A 119 -10.98 -10.13 16.02
C THR A 119 -11.83 -11.07 15.19
N ASP A 120 -13.09 -10.68 14.89
CA ASP A 120 -13.99 -11.42 14.01
C ASP A 120 -15.04 -10.52 13.40
N ILE A 121 -15.63 -10.95 12.26
CA ILE A 121 -16.80 -10.35 11.64
C ILE A 121 -17.69 -11.51 11.20
N VAL A 122 -18.92 -11.52 11.66
CA VAL A 122 -19.91 -12.55 11.39
C VAL A 122 -21.13 -11.93 10.74
N PHE A 123 -21.64 -12.53 9.67
CA PHE A 123 -22.85 -12.12 8.99
C PHE A 123 -24.00 -13.08 9.32
N ASP A 124 -25.11 -12.55 9.77
CA ASP A 124 -26.33 -13.31 10.01
C ASP A 124 -27.57 -12.42 9.77
N ARG A 125 -28.54 -12.91 9.03
CA ARG A 125 -29.84 -12.26 8.77
C ARG A 125 -29.71 -10.77 8.41
N GLU A 126 -28.90 -10.49 7.38
CA GLU A 126 -28.65 -9.13 6.84
C GLU A 126 -27.94 -8.16 7.81
N VAL A 127 -27.39 -8.63 8.93
CA VAL A 127 -26.67 -7.83 9.92
C VAL A 127 -25.28 -8.41 10.15
N PHE A 128 -24.28 -7.53 10.22
CA PHE A 128 -22.94 -7.88 10.65
C PHE A 128 -22.79 -7.69 12.14
N THR A 129 -22.18 -8.66 12.79
CA THR A 129 -21.64 -8.53 14.14
C THR A 129 -20.12 -8.48 14.06
N VAL A 130 -19.55 -7.34 14.45
CA VAL A 130 -18.11 -7.10 14.48
C VAL A 130 -17.62 -7.26 15.89
N VAL A 131 -16.76 -8.25 16.12
CA VAL A 131 -16.16 -8.55 17.43
C VAL A 131 -14.83 -7.81 17.53
N THR A 132 -14.68 -7.02 18.58
CA THR A 132 -13.48 -6.22 18.83
C THR A 132 -12.88 -6.53 20.20
N SER A 133 -11.72 -5.95 20.51
CA SER A 133 -11.09 -6.05 21.83
C SER A 133 -11.86 -5.33 22.95
N ILE A 134 -12.83 -4.49 22.60
CA ILE A 134 -13.62 -3.70 23.57
C ILE A 134 -15.11 -4.06 23.59
N GLY A 135 -15.56 -5.01 22.78
CA GLY A 135 -16.96 -5.45 22.70
C GLY A 135 -17.42 -5.80 21.29
N CYS A 136 -18.72 -6.02 21.15
CA CYS A 136 -19.37 -6.34 19.87
C CYS A 136 -20.18 -5.15 19.36
N PHE A 137 -20.11 -4.94 18.06
CA PHE A 137 -20.83 -3.87 17.37
C PHE A 137 -21.58 -4.42 16.17
N SER A 138 -22.71 -3.82 15.80
CA SER A 138 -23.53 -4.28 14.68
C SER A 138 -23.64 -3.22 13.57
N ALA A 139 -23.66 -3.68 12.32
CA ALA A 139 -23.81 -2.83 11.14
C ALA A 139 -24.57 -3.49 10.01
N ARG A 140 -25.09 -2.65 9.09
CA ARG A 140 -25.69 -3.10 7.82
C ARG A 140 -24.63 -3.52 6.80
N VAL A 141 -23.44 -2.87 6.81
CA VAL A 141 -22.30 -3.18 5.93
C VAL A 141 -21.04 -3.28 6.76
N ALA A 142 -20.19 -4.27 6.46
CA ALA A 142 -18.86 -4.40 7.03
C ALA A 142 -17.78 -4.36 5.95
N CYS A 143 -16.71 -3.59 6.21
CA CYS A 143 -15.59 -3.43 5.31
C CYS A 143 -14.28 -3.85 5.98
N GLY A 144 -13.48 -4.66 5.28
CA GLY A 144 -12.14 -5.06 5.71
C GLY A 144 -11.06 -4.24 5.00
N ALA A 145 -10.56 -3.20 5.65
CA ALA A 145 -9.47 -2.33 5.18
C ALA A 145 -8.15 -2.56 5.97
N PHE A 146 -7.93 -3.78 6.46
CA PHE A 146 -6.87 -4.16 7.39
C PHE A 146 -5.51 -4.39 6.73
N GLY A 147 -5.38 -4.11 5.43
CA GLY A 147 -4.11 -4.03 4.71
C GLY A 147 -3.52 -5.38 4.28
N LYS A 148 -2.20 -5.46 4.32
CA LYS A 148 -1.42 -6.55 3.68
C LYS A 148 -1.70 -7.92 4.28
N ARG A 149 -1.90 -7.98 5.61
CA ARG A 149 -2.16 -9.18 6.39
C ARG A 149 -2.89 -8.85 7.69
N SER A 150 -3.84 -9.70 8.06
CA SER A 150 -4.60 -9.61 9.29
C SER A 150 -4.78 -11.00 9.92
N ASN A 151 -5.10 -11.04 11.21
CA ASN A 151 -5.60 -12.24 11.89
C ASN A 151 -6.93 -12.72 11.28
N LEU A 152 -7.74 -11.81 10.72
CA LEU A 152 -8.97 -12.17 9.99
C LEU A 152 -8.67 -13.01 8.75
N ASP A 153 -7.61 -12.71 8.00
CA ASP A 153 -7.19 -13.53 6.85
C ASP A 153 -6.91 -14.99 7.25
N VAL A 154 -6.29 -15.17 8.43
CA VAL A 154 -5.98 -16.50 8.99
C VAL A 154 -7.25 -17.18 9.50
N ARG A 155 -8.10 -16.45 10.22
CA ARG A 155 -9.36 -16.95 10.80
C ARG A 155 -10.32 -17.42 9.72
N TRP A 156 -10.50 -16.63 8.67
CA TRP A 156 -11.33 -16.98 7.51
C TRP A 156 -10.66 -17.98 6.57
N LYS A 157 -9.44 -18.41 6.86
CA LYS A 157 -8.67 -19.37 6.06
C LYS A 157 -8.63 -18.98 4.58
N ARG A 158 -8.44 -17.69 4.28
CA ARG A 158 -8.46 -17.17 2.91
C ARG A 158 -7.47 -17.92 2.03
N ALA A 159 -7.83 -18.12 0.76
CA ALA A 159 -7.12 -18.99 -0.17
C ALA A 159 -5.61 -18.67 -0.32
N PHE A 160 -5.21 -17.41 -0.25
CA PHE A 160 -3.81 -17.01 -0.34
C PHE A 160 -2.97 -17.38 0.89
N ILE A 161 -3.59 -17.57 2.07
CA ILE A 161 -2.92 -18.02 3.30
C ILE A 161 -2.59 -19.52 3.24
N ARG A 162 -3.45 -20.33 2.58
CA ARG A 162 -3.28 -21.78 2.49
C ARG A 162 -2.18 -22.22 1.51
N LYS A 163 -1.78 -21.33 0.60
CA LYS A 163 -0.74 -21.63 -0.39
C LYS A 163 0.61 -21.77 0.31
N ARG A 164 1.31 -22.88 0.02
CA ARG A 164 2.72 -23.04 0.40
C ARG A 164 3.57 -21.93 -0.22
N SER A 165 4.78 -21.71 0.32
CA SER A 165 5.71 -20.69 -0.17
C SER A 165 5.84 -20.74 -1.70
N THR A 166 5.42 -19.66 -2.35
CA THR A 166 5.55 -19.43 -3.79
C THR A 166 6.48 -18.25 -4.01
N ARG A 167 6.84 -17.95 -5.27
CA ARG A 167 7.63 -16.75 -5.61
C ARG A 167 6.89 -15.43 -5.35
N LEU A 168 5.62 -15.48 -4.96
CA LEU A 168 4.78 -14.30 -4.71
C LEU A 168 4.42 -14.11 -3.24
N ASN A 169 4.90 -14.96 -2.35
CA ASN A 169 4.63 -14.86 -0.92
C ASN A 169 5.91 -14.98 -0.06
N ASN A 170 5.76 -14.73 1.24
CA ASN A 170 6.83 -14.78 2.24
C ASN A 170 7.93 -13.73 2.04
N TYR A 171 7.51 -12.48 1.76
CA TYR A 171 8.40 -11.34 1.72
C TYR A 171 8.47 -10.64 3.08
N VAL A 172 9.61 -9.97 3.27
CA VAL A 172 9.90 -9.09 4.42
C VAL A 172 10.10 -7.68 3.88
N GLY A 173 9.48 -6.70 4.53
CA GLY A 173 9.69 -5.29 4.26
C GLY A 173 10.38 -4.61 5.45
N VAL A 174 11.31 -3.71 5.16
CA VAL A 174 12.04 -2.93 6.15
C VAL A 174 12.06 -1.47 5.70
N LYS A 175 11.81 -0.56 6.62
CA LYS A 175 11.75 0.88 6.35
C LYS A 175 12.52 1.66 7.38
N TYR A 176 13.22 2.68 6.88
CA TYR A 176 13.87 3.74 7.65
C TYR A 176 13.38 5.11 7.16
N HIS A 177 13.38 6.10 8.05
CA HIS A 177 13.51 7.48 7.67
C HIS A 177 14.97 7.90 7.86
N VAL A 178 15.51 8.58 6.84
CA VAL A 178 16.94 8.93 6.81
C VAL A 178 17.13 10.39 6.34
N THR A 179 18.29 10.95 6.65
CA THR A 179 18.79 12.11 5.93
C THR A 179 19.64 11.62 4.75
N ALA A 180 19.50 12.26 3.60
CA ALA A 180 20.27 11.95 2.39
C ALA A 180 20.50 13.22 1.57
N ASN A 181 21.54 13.20 0.72
CA ASN A 181 21.79 14.26 -0.24
C ASN A 181 21.49 13.76 -1.66
N LEU A 182 20.21 13.69 -1.99
CA LEU A 182 19.70 13.25 -3.31
C LEU A 182 18.79 14.34 -3.89
N PRO A 183 18.62 14.39 -5.22
CA PRO A 183 17.66 15.28 -5.86
C PRO A 183 16.25 15.12 -5.26
N ALA A 184 15.56 16.24 -5.04
CA ALA A 184 14.26 16.24 -4.38
C ALA A 184 13.15 15.61 -5.24
N ASP A 185 13.32 15.61 -6.55
CA ASP A 185 12.40 15.11 -7.56
C ASP A 185 12.69 13.65 -7.99
N LEU A 186 13.65 12.99 -7.30
CA LEU A 186 14.10 11.64 -7.62
C LEU A 186 13.45 10.59 -6.72
N ILE A 187 12.90 9.53 -7.34
CA ILE A 187 12.72 8.23 -6.71
C ILE A 187 13.73 7.25 -7.29
N ALA A 188 14.53 6.60 -6.45
CA ALA A 188 15.48 5.58 -6.88
C ALA A 188 15.06 4.20 -6.42
N LEU A 189 15.14 3.21 -7.31
CA LEU A 189 14.86 1.79 -7.06
C LEU A 189 16.08 0.96 -7.41
N HIS A 190 16.77 0.45 -6.40
CA HIS A 190 18.01 -0.30 -6.53
C HIS A 190 17.76 -1.78 -6.27
N HIS A 191 17.98 -2.62 -7.29
CA HIS A 191 17.76 -4.05 -7.19
C HIS A 191 18.97 -4.77 -6.60
N PHE A 192 18.69 -5.79 -5.81
CA PHE A 192 19.68 -6.73 -5.27
C PHE A 192 19.12 -8.16 -5.36
N PRO A 193 19.87 -9.22 -5.05
CA PRO A 193 19.38 -10.59 -5.14
C PRO A 193 18.06 -10.79 -4.38
N HIS A 194 17.00 -11.15 -5.08
CA HIS A 194 15.66 -11.41 -4.56
C HIS A 194 14.98 -10.23 -3.83
N GLY A 195 15.38 -8.99 -4.18
CA GLY A 195 14.78 -7.81 -3.57
C GLY A 195 15.08 -6.51 -4.32
N TYR A 196 14.54 -5.43 -3.79
CA TYR A 196 14.88 -4.07 -4.22
C TYR A 196 14.75 -3.12 -3.02
N CYS A 197 15.46 -2.01 -3.08
CA CYS A 197 15.42 -0.92 -2.14
C CYS A 197 15.00 0.37 -2.86
N GLY A 198 13.99 1.04 -2.35
CA GLY A 198 13.53 2.34 -2.82
C GLY A 198 13.96 3.45 -1.87
N ILE A 199 14.30 4.62 -2.45
CA ILE A 199 14.47 5.84 -1.68
C ILE A 199 13.84 7.01 -2.42
N SER A 200 13.09 7.84 -1.70
CA SER A 200 12.52 9.09 -2.19
C SER A 200 12.40 10.11 -1.05
N LYS A 201 12.42 11.39 -1.42
CA LYS A 201 12.20 12.49 -0.47
C LYS A 201 10.74 12.49 -0.01
N ILE A 202 10.53 12.81 1.27
CA ILE A 202 9.25 13.07 1.90
C ILE A 202 9.27 14.49 2.52
N GLU A 203 8.26 14.84 3.29
CA GLU A 203 8.20 16.12 4.00
C GLU A 203 9.41 16.37 4.91
N ASP A 204 9.61 17.60 5.32
CA ASP A 204 10.62 18.06 6.31
C ASP A 204 12.07 17.70 5.96
N ASN A 205 12.42 17.70 4.66
CA ASN A 205 13.75 17.30 4.16
C ASN A 205 14.22 15.91 4.56
N ARG A 206 13.29 15.01 4.88
CA ARG A 206 13.57 13.61 5.16
C ARG A 206 13.44 12.76 3.90
N TYR A 207 14.01 11.57 3.96
CA TYR A 207 13.87 10.55 2.92
C TYR A 207 13.31 9.28 3.51
N CYS A 208 12.41 8.63 2.77
CA CYS A 208 11.97 7.28 3.06
C CYS A 208 12.87 6.29 2.33
N LEU A 209 13.63 5.50 3.07
CA LEU A 209 14.39 4.35 2.56
C LEU A 209 13.63 3.09 2.95
N CYS A 210 13.10 2.39 1.95
CA CYS A 210 12.27 1.21 2.19
C CYS A 210 12.66 0.10 1.23
N TYR A 211 12.95 -1.08 1.75
CA TYR A 211 13.27 -2.22 0.92
C TYR A 211 12.39 -3.42 1.21
N MET A 212 12.31 -4.28 0.21
CA MET A 212 11.61 -5.54 0.29
C MET A 212 12.45 -6.67 -0.28
N THR A 213 12.45 -7.80 0.42
CA THR A 213 13.18 -8.99 0.05
C THR A 213 12.44 -10.26 0.48
N THR A 214 12.92 -11.41 0.04
CA THR A 214 12.37 -12.70 0.51
C THR A 214 12.82 -13.01 1.94
N ALA A 215 11.98 -13.74 2.68
CA ALA A 215 12.37 -14.24 4.01
C ALA A 215 13.61 -15.16 3.96
N ALA A 216 13.88 -15.79 2.82
CA ALA A 216 15.08 -16.62 2.62
C ALA A 216 16.37 -15.79 2.76
N ASN A 217 16.40 -14.54 2.24
CA ASN A 217 17.55 -13.65 2.43
C ASN A 217 17.78 -13.32 3.90
N LEU A 218 16.72 -13.02 4.65
CA LEU A 218 16.83 -12.75 6.08
C LEU A 218 17.32 -13.99 6.85
N GLN A 219 16.81 -15.18 6.53
CA GLN A 219 17.25 -16.44 7.13
C GLN A 219 18.72 -16.75 6.81
N ALA A 220 19.14 -16.55 5.55
CA ALA A 220 20.54 -16.73 5.13
C ALA A 220 21.52 -15.80 5.87
N SER A 221 21.03 -14.66 6.36
CA SER A 221 21.79 -13.68 7.17
C SER A 221 21.59 -13.89 8.69
N GLY A 222 21.27 -15.10 9.13
CA GLY A 222 21.09 -15.42 10.54
C GLY A 222 19.92 -14.67 11.22
N ASN A 223 18.90 -14.27 10.46
CA ASN A 223 17.80 -13.41 10.89
C ASN A 223 18.23 -12.01 11.36
N SER A 224 19.40 -11.56 10.98
CA SER A 224 19.93 -10.22 11.28
C SER A 224 19.67 -9.30 10.08
N ILE A 225 18.93 -8.21 10.32
CA ILE A 225 18.71 -7.15 9.31
C ILE A 225 20.03 -6.49 8.94
N ALA A 226 20.87 -6.17 9.93
CA ALA A 226 22.16 -5.52 9.69
C ALA A 226 23.11 -6.39 8.86
N GLU A 227 23.16 -7.70 9.15
CA GLU A 227 23.97 -8.65 8.37
C GLU A 227 23.43 -8.79 6.93
N MET A 228 22.12 -8.85 6.77
CA MET A 228 21.49 -8.90 5.45
C MET A 228 21.79 -7.63 4.64
N GLU A 229 21.72 -6.46 5.25
CA GLU A 229 22.08 -5.19 4.62
C GLU A 229 23.54 -5.20 4.17
N ALA A 230 24.46 -5.62 5.03
CA ALA A 230 25.89 -5.65 4.75
C ALA A 230 26.27 -6.65 3.66
N THR A 231 25.70 -7.86 3.69
CA THR A 231 26.14 -8.97 2.81
C THR A 231 25.33 -9.13 1.54
N ILE A 232 24.07 -8.72 1.53
CA ILE A 232 23.15 -8.91 0.38
C ILE A 232 22.81 -7.60 -0.29
N LEU A 233 22.36 -6.58 0.44
CA LEU A 233 21.90 -5.33 -0.17
C LEU A 233 23.07 -4.52 -0.74
N ARG A 234 24.15 -4.39 -0.01
CA ARG A 234 25.34 -3.62 -0.40
C ARG A 234 26.17 -4.26 -1.53
N THR A 235 25.76 -5.42 -2.04
CA THR A 235 26.32 -5.96 -3.29
C THR A 235 25.99 -5.09 -4.51
N ASN A 236 24.92 -4.28 -4.46
CA ASN A 236 24.66 -3.24 -5.45
C ASN A 236 25.46 -1.97 -5.10
N PRO A 237 26.33 -1.44 -5.99
CA PRO A 237 27.18 -0.28 -5.69
C PRO A 237 26.39 0.97 -5.25
N TYR A 238 25.21 1.21 -5.82
CA TYR A 238 24.34 2.33 -5.40
C TYR A 238 23.82 2.15 -3.97
N LEU A 239 23.53 0.92 -3.56
CA LEU A 239 23.10 0.65 -2.18
C LEU A 239 24.27 0.72 -1.22
N ASP A 240 25.47 0.31 -1.63
CA ASP A 240 26.66 0.45 -0.80
C ASP A 240 26.93 1.94 -0.50
N GLU A 241 26.95 2.78 -1.52
CA GLU A 241 27.09 4.24 -1.38
C GLU A 241 25.94 4.83 -0.53
N LEU A 242 24.69 4.42 -0.79
CA LEU A 242 23.52 4.92 -0.09
C LEU A 242 23.57 4.61 1.41
N PHE A 243 23.86 3.36 1.78
CA PHE A 243 23.98 2.96 3.19
C PHE A 243 25.21 3.58 3.89
N ALA A 244 26.24 3.96 3.14
CA ALA A 244 27.41 4.66 3.67
C ALA A 244 27.15 6.16 3.90
N SER A 245 26.33 6.79 3.07
CA SER A 245 26.11 8.25 3.06
C SER A 245 24.85 8.72 3.78
N THR A 246 23.93 7.82 4.15
CA THR A 246 22.68 8.19 4.84
C THR A 246 22.80 8.03 6.35
N ALA A 247 22.17 8.93 7.10
CA ALA A 247 22.02 8.81 8.55
C ALA A 247 20.57 8.45 8.91
N ARG A 248 20.38 7.43 9.75
CA ARG A 248 19.06 6.99 10.23
C ARG A 248 18.50 8.00 11.23
N LEU A 249 17.24 8.39 11.08
CA LEU A 249 16.55 9.29 12.01
C LEU A 249 16.02 8.58 13.26
N TYR A 250 15.84 7.27 13.18
CA TYR A 250 15.40 6.43 14.28
C TYR A 250 16.33 5.21 14.41
N PRO A 251 16.64 4.75 15.64
CA PRO A 251 17.59 3.66 15.85
C PRO A 251 17.12 2.31 15.33
N GLN A 252 15.79 2.08 15.33
CA GLN A 252 15.21 0.82 14.89
C GLN A 252 14.41 0.99 13.62
N PRO A 253 14.48 0.04 12.65
CA PRO A 253 13.63 0.03 11.49
C PRO A 253 12.19 -0.36 11.82
N VAL A 254 11.27 0.11 10.99
CA VAL A 254 9.91 -0.44 10.95
C VAL A 254 9.91 -1.66 10.04
N THR A 255 9.38 -2.79 10.52
CA THR A 255 9.43 -4.05 9.78
C THR A 255 8.06 -4.69 9.61
N ILE A 256 7.90 -5.45 8.54
CA ILE A 256 6.74 -6.30 8.30
C ILE A 256 7.19 -7.60 7.63
N ALA A 257 6.59 -8.71 8.03
CA ALA A 257 6.88 -10.02 7.47
C ALA A 257 5.64 -10.68 6.84
N GLN A 258 5.85 -11.79 6.14
CA GLN A 258 4.81 -12.63 5.56
C GLN A 258 3.90 -11.87 4.57
N ILE A 259 4.50 -10.96 3.79
CA ILE A 259 3.80 -10.25 2.72
C ILE A 259 3.54 -11.22 1.57
N SER A 260 2.33 -11.13 0.97
CA SER A 260 1.91 -11.96 -0.16
C SER A 260 1.32 -11.10 -1.28
N PHE A 261 1.79 -11.34 -2.52
CA PHE A 261 1.26 -10.75 -3.76
C PHE A 261 0.33 -11.72 -4.52
N GLU A 262 -0.06 -12.82 -3.88
CA GLU A 262 -1.05 -13.75 -4.42
C GLU A 262 -2.39 -13.05 -4.68
N LYS A 263 -3.16 -13.60 -5.61
CA LYS A 263 -4.50 -13.08 -5.90
C LYS A 263 -5.38 -13.24 -4.66
N LYS A 264 -6.08 -12.18 -4.30
CA LYS A 264 -7.05 -12.12 -3.19
C LYS A 264 -8.47 -11.96 -3.74
N THR A 265 -9.44 -12.35 -2.94
CA THR A 265 -10.88 -12.08 -3.16
C THR A 265 -11.20 -10.64 -2.75
N GLN A 266 -12.21 -10.04 -3.33
CA GLN A 266 -12.69 -8.71 -2.98
C GLN A 266 -13.86 -8.74 -1.99
N VAL A 267 -14.47 -9.90 -1.83
CA VAL A 267 -15.51 -10.16 -0.83
C VAL A 267 -15.20 -11.47 -0.13
N GLU A 268 -15.41 -11.54 1.17
CA GLU A 268 -15.26 -12.74 1.98
C GLU A 268 -16.38 -12.75 3.03
N ASP A 269 -17.22 -13.78 3.05
CA ASP A 269 -18.37 -13.91 3.97
C ASP A 269 -19.20 -12.59 4.02
N HIS A 270 -19.56 -12.04 2.87
CA HIS A 270 -20.27 -10.76 2.66
C HIS A 270 -19.51 -9.50 3.07
N VAL A 271 -18.30 -9.61 3.66
CA VAL A 271 -17.45 -8.46 4.01
C VAL A 271 -16.77 -7.92 2.76
N LEU A 272 -16.92 -6.63 2.47
CA LEU A 272 -16.23 -5.95 1.38
C LEU A 272 -14.77 -5.69 1.76
N LEU A 273 -13.83 -6.22 1.00
CA LEU A 273 -12.41 -6.04 1.24
C LEU A 273 -11.86 -4.89 0.39
N ILE A 274 -11.13 -3.95 1.01
CA ILE A 274 -10.71 -2.70 0.37
C ILE A 274 -9.22 -2.47 0.54
N GLY A 275 -8.56 -1.89 -0.47
CA GLY A 275 -7.11 -1.67 -0.47
C GLY A 275 -6.32 -2.98 -0.53
N ASP A 276 -5.20 -3.09 0.19
CA ASP A 276 -4.32 -4.27 0.16
C ASP A 276 -5.01 -5.57 0.64
N SER A 277 -6.11 -5.47 1.39
CA SER A 277 -6.92 -6.64 1.79
C SER A 277 -7.68 -7.25 0.61
N ALA A 278 -8.08 -6.45 -0.39
CA ALA A 278 -8.71 -6.90 -1.64
C ALA A 278 -7.70 -7.34 -2.71
N GLY A 279 -6.51 -6.76 -2.69
CA GLY A 279 -5.45 -7.09 -3.64
C GLY A 279 -4.25 -6.16 -3.49
N MET A 280 -3.09 -6.74 -3.29
CA MET A 280 -1.87 -5.99 -3.07
C MET A 280 -1.10 -5.79 -4.38
N ALA A 281 -0.83 -4.53 -4.73
CA ALA A 281 0.08 -4.21 -5.82
C ALA A 281 1.52 -4.55 -5.40
N PRO A 282 2.32 -5.19 -6.28
CA PRO A 282 3.75 -5.28 -6.05
C PRO A 282 4.34 -3.88 -5.92
N PRO A 283 5.11 -3.60 -4.86
CA PRO A 283 5.56 -2.23 -4.54
C PRO A 283 6.47 -1.61 -5.60
N LEU A 284 7.09 -2.42 -6.46
CA LEU A 284 7.86 -1.96 -7.61
C LEU A 284 7.05 -1.04 -8.55
N SER A 285 5.72 -1.19 -8.56
CA SER A 285 4.83 -0.31 -9.33
C SER A 285 4.57 1.05 -8.66
N GLY A 286 4.97 1.25 -7.38
CA GLY A 286 4.79 2.50 -6.64
C GLY A 286 3.34 2.93 -6.39
N ASN A 287 2.34 2.10 -6.67
CA ASN A 287 0.95 2.52 -6.83
C ASN A 287 -0.03 1.96 -5.78
N GLY A 288 0.46 1.26 -4.74
CA GLY A 288 -0.41 0.63 -3.75
C GLY A 288 -1.25 1.63 -2.93
N MET A 289 -0.70 2.80 -2.64
CA MET A 289 -1.42 3.84 -1.88
C MET A 289 -2.54 4.48 -2.72
N SER A 290 -2.25 4.82 -3.97
CA SER A 290 -3.25 5.35 -4.90
C SER A 290 -4.38 4.35 -5.17
N MET A 291 -4.06 3.06 -5.33
CA MET A 291 -5.08 2.01 -5.46
C MET A 291 -5.96 1.87 -4.20
N ALA A 292 -5.39 2.08 -3.01
CA ALA A 292 -6.16 2.04 -1.77
C ALA A 292 -7.16 3.21 -1.68
N LEU A 293 -6.73 4.41 -2.08
CA LEU A 293 -7.56 5.62 -2.14
C LEU A 293 -8.64 5.50 -3.24
N HIS A 294 -8.26 5.13 -4.46
CA HIS A 294 -9.21 4.94 -5.56
C HIS A 294 -10.22 3.82 -5.24
N GLY A 295 -9.75 2.71 -4.64
CA GLY A 295 -10.63 1.66 -4.16
C GLY A 295 -11.62 2.13 -3.11
N SER A 296 -11.26 3.07 -2.24
CA SER A 296 -12.21 3.67 -1.28
C SER A 296 -13.29 4.49 -1.96
N LYS A 297 -12.94 5.25 -3.02
CA LYS A 297 -13.90 6.03 -3.83
C LYS A 297 -14.91 5.12 -4.55
N ILE A 298 -14.42 4.03 -5.15
CA ILE A 298 -15.29 3.03 -5.82
C ILE A 298 -16.21 2.33 -4.81
N ALA A 299 -15.65 1.90 -3.66
CA ALA A 299 -16.42 1.23 -2.62
C ALA A 299 -17.51 2.14 -2.03
N PHE A 300 -17.20 3.43 -1.85
CA PHE A 300 -18.18 4.42 -1.43
C PHE A 300 -19.39 4.44 -2.37
N GLY A 301 -19.19 4.54 -3.70
CA GLY A 301 -20.29 4.53 -4.66
C GLY A 301 -21.18 3.29 -4.53
N CYS A 302 -20.57 2.09 -4.51
CA CYS A 302 -21.34 0.84 -4.37
C CYS A 302 -22.10 0.75 -3.04
N ILE A 303 -21.48 1.16 -1.93
CA ILE A 303 -22.11 1.14 -0.60
C ILE A 303 -23.24 2.16 -0.52
N ASN A 304 -23.06 3.35 -1.09
CA ASN A 304 -24.08 4.39 -1.15
C ASN A 304 -25.32 3.92 -1.89
N ASP A 305 -25.17 3.33 -3.08
CA ASP A 305 -26.28 2.79 -3.87
C ASP A 305 -27.06 1.71 -3.09
N PHE A 306 -26.36 0.85 -2.35
CA PHE A 306 -26.97 -0.15 -1.46
C PHE A 306 -27.70 0.46 -0.27
N LEU A 307 -27.10 1.41 0.44
CA LEU A 307 -27.70 2.01 1.62
C LEU A 307 -28.92 2.88 1.32
N ASN A 308 -28.95 3.48 0.11
CA ASN A 308 -30.12 4.17 -0.44
C ASN A 308 -31.22 3.22 -0.90
N GLY A 309 -30.99 1.91 -0.95
CA GLY A 309 -31.97 0.92 -1.38
C GLY A 309 -32.10 0.77 -2.91
N GLU A 310 -31.14 1.31 -3.67
CA GLU A 310 -31.13 1.25 -5.14
C GLU A 310 -30.73 -0.14 -5.65
N ILE A 311 -29.87 -0.84 -4.89
CA ILE A 311 -29.39 -2.18 -5.22
C ILE A 311 -29.50 -3.14 -4.02
N ALA A 312 -29.67 -4.43 -4.28
CA ALA A 312 -29.66 -5.48 -3.26
C ALA A 312 -28.21 -5.84 -2.86
N ARG A 313 -28.04 -6.52 -1.72
CA ARG A 313 -26.71 -6.93 -1.20
C ARG A 313 -25.88 -7.70 -2.22
N TYR A 314 -26.48 -8.69 -2.90
CA TYR A 314 -25.73 -9.47 -3.88
C TYR A 314 -25.24 -8.61 -5.05
N GLN A 315 -25.99 -7.55 -5.42
CA GLN A 315 -25.59 -6.60 -6.46
C GLN A 315 -24.45 -5.70 -5.97
N LEU A 316 -24.51 -5.22 -4.71
CA LEU A 316 -23.40 -4.53 -4.08
C LEU A 316 -22.10 -5.32 -4.17
N GLU A 317 -22.13 -6.60 -3.80
CA GLU A 317 -20.95 -7.46 -3.81
C GLU A 317 -20.42 -7.71 -5.23
N GLN A 318 -21.31 -7.97 -6.19
CA GLN A 318 -20.93 -8.20 -7.59
C GLN A 318 -20.39 -6.92 -8.24
N GLU A 319 -21.07 -5.78 -8.06
CA GLU A 319 -20.60 -4.50 -8.58
C GLU A 319 -19.23 -4.11 -8.01
N TRP A 320 -19.02 -4.33 -6.71
CA TRP A 320 -17.72 -4.10 -6.09
C TRP A 320 -16.63 -4.98 -6.73
N ILE A 321 -16.87 -6.28 -6.89
CA ILE A 321 -15.94 -7.20 -7.54
C ILE A 321 -15.65 -6.75 -8.97
N ASP A 322 -16.67 -6.40 -9.74
CA ASP A 322 -16.53 -6.06 -11.16
C ASP A 322 -15.82 -4.72 -11.34
N ARG A 323 -16.21 -3.68 -10.59
CA ARG A 323 -15.57 -2.35 -10.64
C ARG A 323 -14.10 -2.44 -10.18
N TRP A 324 -13.81 -3.20 -9.10
CA TRP A 324 -12.45 -3.47 -8.66
C TRP A 324 -11.59 -4.16 -9.73
N ASN A 325 -12.09 -5.26 -10.31
CA ASN A 325 -11.36 -6.01 -11.32
C ASN A 325 -11.15 -5.21 -12.62
N ARG A 326 -12.12 -4.43 -13.03
CA ARG A 326 -12.04 -3.54 -14.20
C ARG A 326 -10.93 -2.51 -14.01
N GLU A 327 -10.88 -1.88 -12.84
CA GLU A 327 -9.93 -0.82 -12.57
C GLU A 327 -8.52 -1.33 -12.27
N PHE A 328 -8.39 -2.35 -11.42
CA PHE A 328 -7.10 -2.78 -10.89
C PHE A 328 -6.58 -4.11 -11.44
N GLY A 329 -7.41 -4.91 -12.08
CA GLY A 329 -7.05 -6.26 -12.51
C GLY A 329 -5.82 -6.29 -13.43
N ARG A 330 -5.75 -5.39 -14.42
CA ARG A 330 -4.63 -5.26 -15.36
C ARG A 330 -3.35 -4.78 -14.65
N ARG A 331 -3.46 -3.76 -13.78
CA ARG A 331 -2.32 -3.21 -13.02
C ARG A 331 -1.70 -4.28 -12.11
N LEU A 332 -2.54 -5.03 -11.39
CA LEU A 332 -2.11 -6.12 -10.51
C LEU A 332 -1.48 -7.28 -11.29
N TRP A 333 -2.01 -7.59 -12.46
CA TRP A 333 -1.43 -8.62 -13.32
C TRP A 333 -0.06 -8.21 -13.84
N MET A 334 0.07 -6.98 -14.37
CA MET A 334 1.33 -6.43 -14.85
C MET A 334 2.36 -6.34 -13.72
N GLY A 335 1.98 -5.84 -12.56
CA GLY A 335 2.86 -5.74 -11.41
C GLY A 335 3.41 -7.12 -10.98
N ARG A 336 2.56 -8.16 -10.93
CA ARG A 336 3.00 -9.54 -10.64
C ARG A 336 3.92 -10.10 -11.72
N LEU A 337 3.71 -9.76 -12.98
CA LEU A 337 4.59 -10.16 -14.08
C LEU A 337 5.97 -9.53 -13.90
N LEU A 338 6.04 -8.22 -13.68
CA LEU A 338 7.29 -7.51 -13.41
C LEU A 338 8.01 -8.05 -12.19
N GLN A 339 7.32 -8.29 -11.08
CA GLN A 339 7.90 -8.87 -9.87
C GLN A 339 8.59 -10.22 -10.11
N ARG A 340 8.06 -11.05 -11.01
CA ARG A 340 8.67 -12.33 -11.40
C ARG A 340 9.96 -12.16 -12.22
N TRP A 341 10.03 -11.11 -13.03
CA TRP A 341 11.22 -10.83 -13.86
C TRP A 341 12.35 -10.24 -13.02
N PHE A 342 12.05 -9.35 -12.08
CA PHE A 342 13.02 -8.73 -11.17
C PHE A 342 13.50 -9.68 -10.03
N GLY A 343 13.11 -10.94 -10.03
CA GLY A 343 13.41 -11.87 -8.93
C GLY A 343 14.81 -12.49 -8.94
N THR A 344 15.63 -12.35 -10.01
CA THR A 344 16.98 -12.93 -10.07
C THR A 344 17.98 -11.93 -10.66
N VAL A 345 19.24 -12.01 -10.22
CA VAL A 345 20.34 -11.12 -10.65
C VAL A 345 20.48 -11.08 -12.18
N SER A 346 20.60 -12.24 -12.80
CA SER A 346 20.83 -12.34 -14.26
C SER A 346 19.68 -11.76 -15.07
N ARG A 347 18.43 -12.06 -14.68
CA ARG A 347 17.23 -11.52 -15.38
C ARG A 347 17.10 -10.03 -15.19
N THR A 348 17.34 -9.52 -13.98
CA THR A 348 17.28 -8.07 -13.70
C THR A 348 18.35 -7.32 -14.50
N ASN A 349 19.59 -7.84 -14.51
CA ASN A 349 20.67 -7.24 -15.31
C ASN A 349 20.35 -7.23 -16.79
N LEU A 350 19.82 -8.33 -17.34
CA LEU A 350 19.43 -8.44 -18.75
C LEU A 350 18.27 -7.49 -19.07
N LEU A 351 17.24 -7.43 -18.21
CA LEU A 351 16.06 -6.59 -18.42
C LEU A 351 16.43 -5.11 -18.47
N LEU A 352 17.19 -4.61 -17.49
CA LEU A 352 17.61 -3.20 -17.48
C LEU A 352 18.55 -2.86 -18.64
N TYR A 353 19.43 -3.80 -19.03
CA TYR A 353 20.27 -3.65 -20.22
C TYR A 353 19.43 -3.50 -21.49
N SER A 354 18.42 -4.35 -21.66
CA SER A 354 17.54 -4.36 -22.82
C SER A 354 16.59 -3.16 -22.88
N LEU A 355 16.17 -2.64 -21.73
CA LEU A 355 15.25 -1.50 -21.64
C LEU A 355 15.96 -0.14 -21.84
N LYS A 356 17.24 -0.03 -21.47
CA LYS A 356 18.00 1.23 -21.51
C LYS A 356 17.95 1.95 -22.87
N PRO A 357 18.06 1.29 -24.04
CA PRO A 357 17.98 1.95 -25.34
C PRO A 357 16.55 2.33 -25.78
N PHE A 358 15.52 1.92 -25.03
CA PHE A 358 14.11 2.12 -25.41
C PHE A 358 13.31 2.90 -24.35
N PRO A 359 13.57 4.21 -24.13
CA PRO A 359 12.88 5.00 -23.10
C PRO A 359 11.36 5.05 -23.31
N GLY A 360 10.88 5.02 -24.56
CA GLY A 360 9.44 4.95 -24.86
C GLY A 360 8.78 3.66 -24.37
N LEU A 361 9.49 2.51 -24.43
CA LEU A 361 9.00 1.25 -23.87
C LEU A 361 8.97 1.29 -22.33
N VAL A 362 9.97 1.90 -21.70
CA VAL A 362 10.00 2.10 -20.24
C VAL A 362 8.80 2.96 -19.81
N SER A 363 8.56 4.10 -20.47
CA SER A 363 7.39 4.96 -20.22
C SER A 363 6.06 4.20 -20.42
N PHE A 364 5.96 3.39 -21.46
CA PHE A 364 4.79 2.55 -21.70
C PHE A 364 4.56 1.56 -20.55
N LEU A 365 5.59 0.86 -20.07
CA LEU A 365 5.49 -0.08 -18.94
C LEU A 365 5.08 0.63 -17.65
N ILE A 366 5.62 1.83 -17.39
CA ILE A 366 5.24 2.65 -16.25
C ILE A 366 3.74 2.99 -16.32
N ARG A 367 3.25 3.45 -17.49
CA ARG A 367 1.81 3.77 -17.67
C ARG A 367 0.89 2.57 -17.47
N GLN A 368 1.37 1.32 -17.70
CA GLN A 368 0.56 0.12 -17.44
C GLN A 368 0.40 -0.19 -15.95
N THR A 369 1.24 0.38 -15.11
CA THR A 369 1.22 0.18 -13.65
C THR A 369 0.60 1.35 -12.89
N HIS A 370 0.46 2.51 -13.53
CA HIS A 370 -0.15 3.72 -12.96
C HIS A 370 -1.57 3.93 -13.50
N GLY A 371 -2.37 4.73 -12.79
CA GLY A 371 -3.72 5.10 -13.18
C GLY A 371 -3.81 6.49 -13.82
N GLN A 372 -5.03 6.92 -13.97
CA GLN A 372 -5.39 8.30 -14.31
C GLN A 372 -5.89 9.01 -13.05
N PRO A 373 -5.82 10.35 -12.97
CA PRO A 373 -6.46 11.10 -11.89
C PRO A 373 -7.94 10.73 -11.74
N PHE A 374 -8.42 10.59 -10.51
CA PHE A 374 -9.76 10.13 -10.15
C PHE A 374 -10.45 10.99 -9.11
#